data_50d40ad3be4fbe50fc57c15e7bc4fd11
#
_entry.id   50d40ad3be4fbe50fc57c15e7bc4fd11
#
_cell.length_a   1.000
_cell.length_b   1.000
_cell.length_c   1.000
_cell.angle_alpha   90.00
_cell.angle_beta   90.00
_cell.angle_gamma   90.00
#
_symmetry.space_group_name_H-M   'P 1'
#
loop_
_entity.id
_entity.type
_entity.pdbx_description
1 polymer ?
#
loop_
_entity_poly.entity_id
_entity_poly.type
_entity_poly.pdbx_seq_one_letter_code
_entity_poly.pdbx_strand_id
1 'polypeptide(L)'
;TCTFSRELALSRDDLHFLTWEHPLVRETIDVVYNSELGNAAVALIKQKSIKPGTVLIEALFNADCPAPKRLQIGRYLDQQPIRYLITLDGRDLSEAIGCEAFTRLLKPISITQSAGVVRELRTKISAALTHLESRAAERVSSLRDAATSMISQELNSEATRLEALGSRNGSVRDDEVAMIKQIQKDSLEAVSRAEAKLQGVRVVVAT
;
A
#
# COMPACT_ATOMS: atom_id res chain seq x y z
N THR A 1 21.71 22.39 11.84
CA THR A 1 20.79 21.48 12.55
C THR A 1 19.38 21.72 12.07
N CYS A 2 18.51 20.67 12.04
CA CYS A 2 17.13 20.80 11.55
C CYS A 2 16.14 20.46 12.67
N THR A 3 14.94 21.05 12.60
CA THR A 3 13.83 20.80 13.54
C THR A 3 12.49 20.74 12.82
N PHE A 4 11.54 19.98 13.34
CA PHE A 4 10.14 19.98 12.93
C PHE A 4 9.28 20.99 13.71
N SER A 5 9.83 21.64 14.75
CA SER A 5 9.13 22.67 15.50
C SER A 5 9.37 24.04 14.86
N ARG A 6 8.29 24.65 14.36
CA ARG A 6 8.35 26.00 13.79
C ARG A 6 8.76 27.06 14.83
N GLU A 7 8.26 26.93 16.06
CA GLU A 7 8.58 27.86 17.15
C GLU A 7 10.08 27.84 17.50
N LEU A 8 10.67 26.64 17.55
CA LEU A 8 12.08 26.45 17.80
C LEU A 8 12.95 27.02 16.67
N ALA A 9 12.55 26.84 15.42
CA ALA A 9 13.26 27.38 14.27
C ALA A 9 13.20 28.92 14.21
N LEU A 10 12.08 29.51 14.65
CA LEU A 10 11.95 30.98 14.72
C LEU A 10 12.72 31.60 15.90
N SER A 11 13.02 30.84 16.94
CA SER A 11 13.77 31.30 18.11
C SER A 11 15.28 31.16 17.99
N ARG A 12 15.77 30.45 16.97
CA ARG A 12 17.18 30.11 16.81
C ARG A 12 17.63 30.11 15.37
N ASP A 13 18.56 31.00 15.02
CA ASP A 13 19.09 31.17 13.64
C ASP A 13 19.92 29.98 13.14
N ASP A 14 20.39 29.11 14.03
CA ASP A 14 21.18 27.90 13.68
C ASP A 14 20.29 26.69 13.33
N LEU A 15 18.96 26.82 13.38
CA LEU A 15 18.00 25.75 13.10
C LEU A 15 17.22 26.01 11.82
N HIS A 16 17.20 25.02 10.94
CA HIS A 16 16.35 25.01 9.74
C HIS A 16 15.06 24.27 10.02
N PHE A 17 13.95 24.90 9.71
CA PHE A 17 12.63 24.26 9.81
C PHE A 17 12.44 23.29 8.66
N LEU A 18 12.17 22.01 8.99
CA LEU A 18 11.87 20.98 8.00
C LEU A 18 10.38 21.03 7.64
N THR A 19 10.11 21.44 6.41
CA THR A 19 8.79 21.31 5.75
C THR A 19 8.82 20.16 4.75
N TRP A 20 7.67 19.75 4.24
CA TRP A 20 7.59 18.79 3.15
C TRP A 20 8.31 19.24 1.87
N GLU A 21 8.45 20.54 1.68
CA GLU A 21 9.11 21.17 0.54
C GLU A 21 10.63 21.34 0.74
N HIS A 22 11.12 21.09 1.95
CA HIS A 22 12.54 21.23 2.25
C HIS A 22 13.37 20.27 1.39
N PRO A 23 14.47 20.72 0.76
CA PRO A 23 15.27 19.90 -0.16
C PRO A 23 15.68 18.55 0.46
N LEU A 24 16.15 18.54 1.71
CA LEU A 24 16.52 17.33 2.42
C LEU A 24 15.37 16.32 2.54
N VAL A 25 14.14 16.79 2.77
CA VAL A 25 12.96 15.92 2.86
C VAL A 25 12.62 15.37 1.48
N ARG A 26 12.62 16.22 0.45
CA ARG A 26 12.37 15.80 -0.94
C ARG A 26 13.40 14.80 -1.44
N GLU A 27 14.68 15.08 -1.27
CA GLU A 27 15.75 14.16 -1.67
C GLU A 27 15.68 12.83 -0.92
N THR A 28 15.34 12.85 0.39
CA THR A 28 15.16 11.62 1.15
C THR A 28 13.97 10.79 0.62
N ILE A 29 12.86 11.44 0.30
CA ILE A 29 11.70 10.79 -0.31
C ILE A 29 12.07 10.22 -1.68
N ASP A 30 12.77 10.98 -2.51
CA ASP A 30 13.22 10.54 -3.83
C ASP A 30 14.16 9.33 -3.74
N VAL A 31 15.08 9.31 -2.77
CA VAL A 31 15.94 8.15 -2.51
C VAL A 31 15.12 6.93 -2.10
N VAL A 32 14.12 7.09 -1.24
CA VAL A 32 13.25 5.98 -0.81
C VAL A 32 12.41 5.45 -1.97
N TYR A 33 11.86 6.34 -2.81
CA TYR A 33 10.99 5.95 -3.93
C TYR A 33 11.74 5.41 -5.14
N ASN A 34 12.91 5.95 -5.44
CA ASN A 34 13.66 5.65 -6.67
C ASN A 34 14.83 4.68 -6.44
N SER A 35 15.17 4.35 -5.18
CA SER A 35 16.27 3.44 -4.90
C SER A 35 15.79 2.00 -4.94
N GLU A 36 16.44 1.20 -5.76
CA GLU A 36 16.25 -0.27 -5.80
C GLU A 36 16.59 -0.96 -4.46
N LEU A 37 17.24 -0.25 -3.54
CA LEU A 37 17.70 -0.75 -2.24
C LEU A 37 16.65 -0.64 -1.13
N GLY A 38 15.52 0.07 -1.34
CA GLY A 38 14.57 0.40 -0.27
C GLY A 38 13.48 -0.66 -0.01
N ASN A 39 13.23 -1.55 -0.96
CA ASN A 39 12.03 -2.40 -0.94
C ASN A 39 12.25 -3.80 -0.31
N ALA A 40 13.49 -4.16 0.00
CA ALA A 40 13.83 -5.43 0.61
C ALA A 40 14.74 -5.25 1.82
N ALA A 41 14.45 -5.97 2.90
CA ALA A 41 15.26 -5.94 4.11
C ALA A 41 15.39 -7.32 4.74
N VAL A 42 16.51 -7.52 5.47
CA VAL A 42 16.69 -8.67 6.34
C VAL A 42 16.89 -8.19 7.76
N ALA A 43 16.23 -8.82 8.72
CA ALA A 43 16.31 -8.46 10.13
C ALA A 43 16.34 -9.70 11.04
N LEU A 44 16.70 -9.51 12.29
CA LEU A 44 16.60 -10.51 13.34
C LEU A 44 15.45 -10.15 14.28
N ILE A 45 14.83 -11.18 14.85
CA ILE A 45 13.87 -11.03 15.93
C ILE A 45 14.25 -11.94 17.10
N LYS A 46 14.15 -11.40 18.31
CA LYS A 46 14.29 -12.18 19.53
C LYS A 46 12.98 -12.15 20.30
N GLN A 47 12.19 -13.20 20.18
CA GLN A 47 10.88 -13.30 20.83
C GLN A 47 10.67 -14.72 21.39
N LYS A 48 10.28 -14.81 22.66
CA LYS A 48 10.08 -16.11 23.34
C LYS A 48 9.01 -17.01 22.69
N SER A 49 8.03 -16.42 22.02
CA SER A 49 6.94 -17.14 21.35
C SER A 49 7.33 -17.70 19.96
N ILE A 50 8.48 -17.33 19.44
CA ILE A 50 8.97 -17.79 18.13
C ILE A 50 10.24 -18.61 18.37
N LYS A 51 10.26 -19.85 17.88
CA LYS A 51 11.42 -20.73 18.05
C LYS A 51 12.65 -20.14 17.34
N PRO A 52 13.85 -20.15 17.98
CA PRO A 52 15.07 -19.78 17.28
C PRO A 52 15.26 -20.61 16.00
N GLY A 53 15.78 -19.98 14.95
CA GLY A 53 15.93 -20.58 13.62
C GLY A 53 14.67 -20.50 12.75
N THR A 54 13.52 -20.06 13.27
CA THR A 54 12.34 -19.82 12.46
C THR A 54 12.58 -18.61 11.55
N VAL A 55 12.26 -18.76 10.27
CA VAL A 55 12.32 -17.66 9.30
C VAL A 55 10.90 -17.19 8.98
N LEU A 56 10.71 -15.89 9.06
CA LEU A 56 9.46 -15.20 8.76
C LEU A 56 9.64 -14.36 7.50
N ILE A 57 8.59 -14.28 6.70
CA ILE A 57 8.52 -13.39 5.55
C ILE A 57 7.36 -12.42 5.78
N GLU A 58 7.67 -11.15 5.81
CA GLU A 58 6.69 -10.07 5.77
C GLU A 58 6.68 -9.47 4.37
N ALA A 59 5.51 -9.41 3.76
CA ALA A 59 5.31 -8.80 2.46
C ALA A 59 4.18 -7.78 2.52
N LEU A 60 4.38 -6.65 1.85
CA LEU A 60 3.41 -5.58 1.72
C LEU A 60 3.00 -5.44 0.27
N PHE A 61 1.71 -5.46 0.02
CA PHE A 61 1.12 -5.25 -1.30
C PHE A 61 0.17 -4.07 -1.27
N ASN A 62 0.01 -3.41 -2.41
CA ASN A 62 -1.03 -2.42 -2.64
C ASN A 62 -1.91 -2.87 -3.80
N ALA A 63 -3.17 -2.45 -3.77
CA ALA A 63 -4.03 -2.49 -4.95
C ALA A 63 -3.62 -1.34 -5.87
N ASP A 64 -2.82 -1.62 -6.90
CA ASP A 64 -2.37 -0.62 -7.89
C ASP A 64 -3.44 -0.49 -8.97
N CYS A 65 -3.97 0.71 -9.14
CA CYS A 65 -5.01 1.03 -10.11
C CYS A 65 -4.67 2.36 -10.79
N PRO A 66 -3.87 2.33 -11.87
CA PRO A 66 -3.55 3.54 -12.60
C PRO A 66 -4.79 4.08 -13.31
N ALA A 67 -5.25 5.26 -12.87
CA ALA A 67 -6.44 5.91 -13.38
C ALA A 67 -6.28 7.44 -13.42
N PRO A 68 -6.96 8.14 -14.35
CA PRO A 68 -7.01 9.59 -14.34
C PRO A 68 -7.57 10.14 -13.03
N LYS A 69 -6.96 11.20 -12.49
CA LYS A 69 -7.36 11.81 -11.20
C LYS A 69 -8.84 12.22 -11.15
N ARG A 70 -9.42 12.60 -12.30
CA ARG A 70 -10.84 12.98 -12.43
C ARG A 70 -11.80 11.88 -11.98
N LEU A 71 -11.41 10.61 -12.06
CA LEU A 71 -12.25 9.47 -11.69
C LEU A 71 -12.28 9.21 -10.18
N GLN A 72 -11.36 9.81 -9.43
CA GLN A 72 -11.27 9.68 -7.96
C GLN A 72 -11.39 8.23 -7.46
N ILE A 73 -10.74 7.29 -8.13
CA ILE A 73 -10.85 5.85 -7.85
C ILE A 73 -10.56 5.51 -6.39
N GLY A 74 -9.70 6.29 -5.70
CA GLY A 74 -9.43 6.11 -4.28
C GLY A 74 -10.63 6.28 -3.35
N ARG A 75 -11.79 6.78 -3.83
CA ARG A 75 -13.07 6.77 -3.07
C ARG A 75 -13.68 5.37 -3.00
N TYR A 76 -13.44 4.57 -4.02
CA TYR A 76 -14.10 3.28 -4.24
C TYR A 76 -13.18 2.10 -3.93
N LEU A 77 -11.93 2.20 -4.35
CA LEU A 77 -10.92 1.17 -4.15
C LEU A 77 -10.10 1.49 -2.90
N ASP A 78 -10.14 0.59 -1.91
CA ASP A 78 -9.32 0.71 -0.71
C ASP A 78 -7.83 0.65 -1.07
N GLN A 79 -7.10 1.68 -0.70
CA GLN A 79 -5.66 1.82 -0.97
C GLN A 79 -4.81 1.45 0.24
N GLN A 80 -5.40 0.90 1.30
CA GLN A 80 -4.63 0.45 2.45
C GLN A 80 -3.68 -0.69 2.07
N PRO A 81 -2.45 -0.70 2.62
CA PRO A 81 -1.51 -1.76 2.36
C PRO A 81 -2.04 -3.11 2.84
N ILE A 82 -1.96 -4.11 1.98
CA ILE A 82 -2.25 -5.50 2.30
C ILE A 82 -0.97 -6.12 2.86
N ARG A 83 -0.95 -6.41 4.14
CA ARG A 83 0.21 -6.99 4.83
C ARG A 83 0.03 -8.48 5.05
N TYR A 84 1.05 -9.24 4.70
CA TYR A 84 1.17 -10.64 5.08
C TYR A 84 2.43 -10.86 5.92
N LEU A 85 2.30 -11.67 6.96
CA LEU A 85 3.40 -12.15 7.78
C LEU A 85 3.27 -13.66 7.93
N ILE A 86 4.13 -14.41 7.27
CA ILE A 86 4.11 -15.87 7.30
C ILE A 86 5.46 -16.45 7.72
N THR A 87 5.45 -17.66 8.28
CA THR A 87 6.66 -18.47 8.41
C THR A 87 6.95 -19.18 7.08
N LEU A 88 8.20 -19.61 6.87
CA LEU A 88 8.54 -20.44 5.69
C LEU A 88 7.79 -21.78 5.65
N ASP A 89 7.28 -22.25 6.79
CA ASP A 89 6.44 -23.45 6.87
C ASP A 89 4.96 -23.17 6.49
N GLY A 90 4.65 -21.93 6.07
CA GLY A 90 3.31 -21.52 5.61
C GLY A 90 2.34 -21.09 6.71
N ARG A 91 2.76 -20.99 7.98
CA ARG A 91 1.90 -20.53 9.07
C ARG A 91 1.70 -19.01 8.97
N ASP A 92 0.46 -18.56 8.88
CA ASP A 92 0.10 -17.15 8.84
C ASP A 92 0.07 -16.55 10.26
N LEU A 93 0.76 -15.42 10.41
CA LEU A 93 0.87 -14.65 11.65
C LEU A 93 0.41 -13.20 11.44
N SER A 94 -0.18 -12.88 10.29
CA SER A 94 -0.54 -11.51 9.90
C SER A 94 -1.44 -10.82 10.89
N GLU A 95 -2.45 -11.52 11.40
CA GLU A 95 -3.40 -11.01 12.40
C GLU A 95 -2.86 -11.12 13.84
N ALA A 96 -2.06 -12.15 14.12
CA ALA A 96 -1.55 -12.42 15.45
C ALA A 96 -0.49 -11.39 15.91
N ILE A 97 0.25 -10.80 14.95
CA ILE A 97 1.34 -9.87 15.23
C ILE A 97 1.13 -8.59 14.43
N GLY A 98 0.72 -7.52 15.12
CA GLY A 98 0.54 -6.20 14.52
C GLY A 98 1.85 -5.61 13.98
N CYS A 99 1.75 -4.83 12.91
CA CYS A 99 2.91 -4.28 12.17
C CYS A 99 3.85 -3.45 13.06
N GLU A 100 3.30 -2.56 13.88
CA GLU A 100 4.11 -1.71 14.79
C GLU A 100 4.83 -2.53 15.86
N ALA A 101 4.12 -3.46 16.50
CA ALA A 101 4.70 -4.34 17.52
C ALA A 101 5.82 -5.19 16.92
N PHE A 102 5.61 -5.73 15.73
CA PHE A 102 6.62 -6.51 15.00
C PHE A 102 7.85 -5.65 14.69
N THR A 103 7.65 -4.48 14.11
CA THR A 103 8.75 -3.60 13.71
C THR A 103 9.63 -3.16 14.88
N ARG A 104 9.05 -2.93 16.07
CA ARG A 104 9.79 -2.55 17.30
C ARG A 104 10.70 -3.67 17.82
N LEU A 105 10.40 -4.91 17.49
CA LEU A 105 11.18 -6.08 17.93
C LEU A 105 12.32 -6.43 16.98
N LEU A 106 12.36 -5.82 15.79
CA LEU A 106 13.34 -6.13 14.77
C LEU A 106 14.69 -5.46 15.07
N LYS A 107 15.74 -6.22 14.79
CA LYS A 107 17.12 -5.73 14.83
C LYS A 107 17.72 -5.83 13.44
N PRO A 108 18.31 -4.73 12.92
CA PRO A 108 19.00 -4.78 11.63
C PRO A 108 20.23 -5.68 11.70
N ILE A 109 20.61 -6.24 10.56
CA ILE A 109 21.85 -7.01 10.40
C ILE A 109 22.72 -6.36 9.31
N SER A 110 23.98 -6.72 9.27
CA SER A 110 24.91 -6.22 8.25
C SER A 110 24.52 -6.73 6.85
N ILE A 111 24.89 -5.96 5.82
CA ILE A 111 24.62 -6.32 4.41
C ILE A 111 25.24 -7.69 4.07
N THR A 112 26.45 -7.96 4.57
CA THR A 112 27.16 -9.24 4.33
C THR A 112 26.38 -10.43 4.90
N GLN A 113 25.85 -10.29 6.12
CA GLN A 113 25.02 -11.34 6.75
C GLN A 113 23.69 -11.49 6.02
N SER A 114 23.06 -10.38 5.61
CA SER A 114 21.82 -10.39 4.82
C SER A 114 21.98 -11.17 3.52
N ALA A 115 23.08 -10.94 2.80
CA ALA A 115 23.38 -11.63 1.55
C ALA A 115 23.55 -13.15 1.76
N GLY A 116 24.16 -13.56 2.87
CA GLY A 116 24.27 -14.98 3.26
C GLY A 116 22.91 -15.64 3.45
N VAL A 117 22.04 -15.02 4.27
CA VAL A 117 20.67 -15.51 4.56
C VAL A 117 19.84 -15.62 3.28
N VAL A 118 19.86 -14.59 2.44
CA VAL A 118 19.09 -14.59 1.19
C VAL A 118 19.57 -15.66 0.22
N ARG A 119 20.90 -15.86 0.11
CA ARG A 119 21.48 -16.89 -0.77
C ARG A 119 21.04 -18.28 -0.35
N GLU A 120 21.11 -18.57 0.94
CA GLU A 120 20.75 -19.89 1.49
C GLU A 120 19.25 -20.19 1.37
N LEU A 121 18.41 -19.18 1.56
CA LEU A 121 16.96 -19.34 1.61
C LEU A 121 16.24 -18.95 0.30
N ARG A 122 16.99 -18.62 -0.76
CA ARG A 122 16.44 -18.05 -2.00
C ARG A 122 15.24 -18.80 -2.55
N THR A 123 15.35 -20.11 -2.71
CA THR A 123 14.27 -20.94 -3.27
C THR A 123 13.02 -20.93 -2.40
N LYS A 124 13.20 -21.00 -1.07
CA LYS A 124 12.08 -20.98 -0.12
C LYS A 124 11.41 -19.61 -0.06
N ILE A 125 12.20 -18.55 -0.09
CA ILE A 125 11.69 -17.16 -0.14
C ILE A 125 10.89 -16.96 -1.42
N SER A 126 11.41 -17.37 -2.58
CA SER A 126 10.71 -17.23 -3.87
C SER A 126 9.38 -17.98 -3.86
N ALA A 127 9.36 -19.23 -3.40
CA ALA A 127 8.12 -20.00 -3.31
C ALA A 127 7.08 -19.36 -2.37
N ALA A 128 7.53 -18.84 -1.23
CA ALA A 128 6.66 -18.13 -0.29
C ALA A 128 6.11 -16.83 -0.88
N LEU A 129 6.92 -16.06 -1.61
CA LEU A 129 6.47 -14.85 -2.28
C LEU A 129 5.43 -15.15 -3.36
N THR A 130 5.64 -16.16 -4.20
CA THR A 130 4.65 -16.58 -5.22
C THR A 130 3.32 -16.95 -4.56
N HIS A 131 3.34 -17.65 -3.42
CA HIS A 131 2.13 -17.95 -2.67
C HIS A 131 1.44 -16.67 -2.14
N LEU A 132 2.22 -15.72 -1.62
CA LEU A 132 1.68 -14.46 -1.12
C LEU A 132 1.14 -13.57 -2.24
N GLU A 133 1.76 -13.58 -3.43
CA GLU A 133 1.26 -12.88 -4.62
C GLU A 133 -0.10 -13.41 -5.05
N SER A 134 -0.30 -14.74 -5.05
CA SER A 134 -1.61 -15.34 -5.33
C SER A 134 -2.68 -14.88 -4.31
N ARG A 135 -2.36 -14.91 -3.02
CA ARG A 135 -3.28 -14.43 -1.97
C ARG A 135 -3.59 -12.94 -2.09
N ALA A 136 -2.59 -12.13 -2.43
CA ALA A 136 -2.77 -10.70 -2.65
C ALA A 136 -3.67 -10.43 -3.87
N ALA A 137 -3.50 -11.20 -4.95
CA ALA A 137 -4.35 -11.12 -6.13
C ALA A 137 -5.82 -11.47 -5.82
N GLU A 138 -6.07 -12.50 -5.02
CA GLU A 138 -7.42 -12.85 -4.54
C GLU A 138 -8.03 -11.71 -3.70
N ARG A 139 -7.24 -11.11 -2.81
CA ARG A 139 -7.69 -9.98 -1.99
C ARG A 139 -8.01 -8.76 -2.85
N VAL A 140 -7.16 -8.43 -3.82
CA VAL A 140 -7.42 -7.32 -4.77
C VAL A 140 -8.64 -7.61 -5.64
N SER A 141 -8.88 -8.87 -6.03
CA SER A 141 -10.13 -9.25 -6.72
C SER A 141 -11.35 -8.91 -5.88
N SER A 142 -11.36 -9.27 -4.60
CA SER A 142 -12.47 -8.92 -3.69
C SER A 142 -12.64 -7.40 -3.53
N LEU A 143 -11.55 -6.64 -3.49
CA LEU A 143 -11.61 -5.18 -3.45
C LEU A 143 -12.17 -4.57 -4.74
N ARG A 144 -11.84 -5.14 -5.91
CA ARG A 144 -12.42 -4.75 -7.20
C ARG A 144 -13.93 -4.97 -7.23
N ASP A 145 -14.38 -6.13 -6.75
CA ASP A 145 -15.82 -6.46 -6.73
C ASP A 145 -16.59 -5.48 -5.84
N ALA A 146 -16.06 -5.18 -4.66
CA ALA A 146 -16.64 -4.19 -3.75
C ALA A 146 -16.65 -2.79 -4.39
N ALA A 147 -15.55 -2.35 -4.99
CA ALA A 147 -15.46 -1.06 -5.67
C ALA A 147 -16.42 -0.97 -6.86
N THR A 148 -16.53 -2.03 -7.65
CA THR A 148 -17.49 -2.13 -8.77
C THR A 148 -18.93 -1.96 -8.32
N SER A 149 -19.30 -2.62 -7.22
CA SER A 149 -20.63 -2.47 -6.60
C SER A 149 -20.90 -1.03 -6.15
N MET A 150 -19.92 -0.41 -5.45
CA MET A 150 -20.05 0.97 -4.96
C MET A 150 -20.19 1.97 -6.11
N ILE A 151 -19.32 1.88 -7.13
CA ILE A 151 -19.38 2.73 -8.32
C ILE A 151 -20.73 2.61 -9.02
N SER A 152 -21.20 1.38 -9.21
CA SER A 152 -22.47 1.13 -9.88
C SER A 152 -23.64 1.70 -9.07
N GLN A 153 -23.66 1.49 -7.77
CA GLN A 153 -24.72 1.99 -6.90
C GLN A 153 -24.75 3.52 -6.82
N GLU A 154 -23.60 4.16 -6.56
CA GLU A 154 -23.53 5.61 -6.40
C GLU A 154 -23.83 6.34 -7.69
N LEU A 155 -23.18 5.96 -8.81
CA LEU A 155 -23.31 6.69 -10.06
C LEU A 155 -24.65 6.40 -10.77
N ASN A 156 -25.24 5.21 -10.62
CA ASN A 156 -26.59 4.97 -11.08
C ASN A 156 -27.62 5.79 -10.29
N SER A 157 -27.45 5.87 -8.97
CA SER A 157 -28.32 6.69 -8.11
C SER A 157 -28.26 8.17 -8.50
N GLU A 158 -27.06 8.66 -8.77
CA GLU A 158 -26.85 10.05 -9.19
C GLU A 158 -27.42 10.33 -10.58
N ALA A 159 -27.22 9.43 -11.55
CA ALA A 159 -27.82 9.55 -12.88
C ALA A 159 -29.36 9.58 -12.79
N THR A 160 -29.97 8.67 -12.01
CA THR A 160 -31.42 8.63 -11.81
C THR A 160 -31.94 9.90 -11.14
N ARG A 161 -31.20 10.44 -10.16
CA ARG A 161 -31.51 11.71 -9.50
C ARG A 161 -31.51 12.88 -10.49
N LEU A 162 -30.49 12.98 -11.34
CA LEU A 162 -30.39 14.03 -12.35
C LEU A 162 -31.49 13.92 -13.40
N GLU A 163 -31.81 12.72 -13.88
CA GLU A 163 -32.93 12.46 -14.81
C GLU A 163 -34.25 12.92 -14.21
N ALA A 164 -34.52 12.58 -12.93
CA ALA A 164 -35.74 13.00 -12.23
C ALA A 164 -35.80 14.53 -12.01
N LEU A 165 -34.68 15.18 -11.78
CA LEU A 165 -34.61 16.65 -11.68
C LEU A 165 -34.83 17.30 -13.05
N GLY A 166 -34.21 16.78 -14.10
CA GLY A 166 -34.38 17.28 -15.47
C GLY A 166 -35.82 17.23 -15.94
N SER A 167 -36.53 16.14 -15.64
CA SER A 167 -37.95 16.01 -16.00
C SER A 167 -38.87 16.99 -15.28
N ARG A 168 -38.49 17.49 -14.09
CA ARG A 168 -39.29 18.42 -13.28
C ARG A 168 -38.95 19.88 -13.54
N ASN A 169 -37.72 20.21 -13.81
CA ASN A 169 -37.23 21.58 -13.73
C ASN A 169 -36.48 22.03 -14.99
N GLY A 170 -36.28 21.20 -15.99
CA GLY A 170 -35.56 21.62 -17.23
C GLY A 170 -34.17 22.24 -17.02
N SER A 171 -33.72 22.33 -15.78
CA SER A 171 -32.43 22.92 -15.40
C SER A 171 -31.26 21.98 -15.52
N VAL A 172 -31.50 20.68 -15.56
CA VAL A 172 -30.49 19.64 -15.79
C VAL A 172 -30.41 19.38 -17.29
N ARG A 173 -29.22 19.44 -17.82
CA ARG A 173 -28.96 19.24 -19.25
C ARG A 173 -28.70 17.75 -19.53
N ASP A 174 -29.07 17.30 -20.70
CA ASP A 174 -28.84 15.89 -21.11
C ASP A 174 -27.37 15.51 -21.12
N ASP A 175 -26.47 16.48 -21.36
CA ASP A 175 -25.04 16.27 -21.31
C ASP A 175 -24.51 16.01 -19.89
N GLU A 176 -25.15 16.48 -18.84
CA GLU A 176 -24.79 16.21 -17.45
C GLU A 176 -25.03 14.74 -17.08
N VAL A 177 -26.20 14.19 -17.48
CA VAL A 177 -26.54 12.77 -17.31
C VAL A 177 -25.56 11.90 -18.10
N ALA A 178 -25.31 12.26 -19.37
CA ALA A 178 -24.36 11.55 -20.22
C ALA A 178 -22.95 11.54 -19.61
N MET A 179 -22.51 12.66 -19.00
CA MET A 179 -21.24 12.76 -18.33
C MET A 179 -21.13 11.80 -17.14
N ILE A 180 -22.15 11.70 -16.28
CA ILE A 180 -22.15 10.75 -15.15
C ILE A 180 -22.05 9.30 -15.64
N LYS A 181 -22.80 8.94 -16.67
CA LYS A 181 -22.74 7.60 -17.28
C LYS A 181 -21.36 7.30 -17.88
N GLN A 182 -20.71 8.30 -18.48
CA GLN A 182 -19.35 8.15 -18.98
C GLN A 182 -18.33 7.98 -17.84
N ILE A 183 -18.44 8.79 -16.77
CA ILE A 183 -17.58 8.63 -15.58
C ILE A 183 -17.75 7.22 -14.98
N GLN A 184 -18.97 6.72 -14.90
CA GLN A 184 -19.24 5.37 -14.41
C GLN A 184 -18.50 4.32 -15.26
N LYS A 185 -18.68 4.38 -16.58
CA LYS A 185 -18.02 3.47 -17.51
C LYS A 185 -16.49 3.50 -17.37
N ASP A 186 -15.91 4.70 -17.39
CA ASP A 186 -14.46 4.91 -17.26
C ASP A 186 -13.95 4.40 -15.90
N SER A 187 -14.72 4.59 -14.83
CA SER A 187 -14.35 4.14 -13.48
C SER A 187 -14.38 2.62 -13.35
N LEU A 188 -15.42 1.97 -13.89
CA LEU A 188 -15.51 0.50 -13.92
C LEU A 188 -14.38 -0.12 -14.73
N GLU A 189 -14.05 0.48 -15.88
CA GLU A 189 -12.93 0.04 -16.70
C GLU A 189 -11.59 0.21 -15.98
N ALA A 190 -11.38 1.33 -15.27
CA ALA A 190 -10.18 1.55 -14.49
C ALA A 190 -10.03 0.53 -13.35
N VAL A 191 -11.09 0.31 -12.57
CA VAL A 191 -11.09 -0.65 -11.44
C VAL A 191 -10.87 -2.08 -11.92
N SER A 192 -11.40 -2.47 -13.08
CA SER A 192 -11.18 -3.81 -13.64
C SER A 192 -9.70 -4.15 -13.89
N ARG A 193 -8.85 -3.14 -14.06
CA ARG A 193 -7.40 -3.26 -14.27
C ARG A 193 -6.57 -3.18 -12.99
N ALA A 194 -7.21 -3.07 -11.83
CA ALA A 194 -6.48 -3.02 -10.58
C ALA A 194 -5.77 -4.36 -10.29
N GLU A 195 -4.51 -4.30 -9.93
CA GLU A 195 -3.65 -5.45 -9.68
C GLU A 195 -2.94 -5.35 -8.32
N ALA A 196 -2.59 -6.51 -7.77
CA ALA A 196 -1.77 -6.58 -6.57
C ALA A 196 -0.30 -6.29 -6.92
N LYS A 197 0.28 -5.26 -6.32
CA LYS A 197 1.67 -4.88 -6.54
C LYS A 197 2.47 -5.01 -5.26
N LEU A 198 3.54 -5.81 -5.28
CA LEU A 198 4.46 -5.93 -4.18
C LEU A 198 5.20 -4.61 -3.96
N GLN A 199 5.08 -4.05 -2.76
CA GLN A 199 5.72 -2.79 -2.38
C GLN A 199 6.98 -3.00 -1.56
N GLY A 200 7.01 -4.04 -0.78
CA GLY A 200 8.18 -4.34 0.04
C GLY A 200 8.16 -5.74 0.62
N VAL A 201 9.35 -6.27 0.89
CA VAL A 201 9.54 -7.57 1.50
C VAL A 201 10.56 -7.48 2.63
N ARG A 202 10.30 -8.19 3.71
CA ARG A 202 11.23 -8.32 4.82
C ARG A 202 11.38 -9.78 5.20
N VAL A 203 12.62 -10.26 5.21
CA VAL A 203 12.96 -11.58 5.70
C VAL A 203 13.46 -11.44 7.15
N VAL A 204 12.85 -12.14 8.08
CA VAL A 204 13.17 -12.02 9.51
C VAL A 204 13.56 -13.38 10.06
N VAL A 205 14.73 -13.47 10.69
CA VAL A 205 15.25 -14.69 11.28
C VAL A 205 15.13 -14.58 12.81
N ALA A 206 14.47 -15.57 13.42
CA ALA A 206 14.37 -15.65 14.88
C ALA A 206 15.67 -16.18 15.50
N THR A 207 16.13 -15.52 16.57
CA THR A 207 17.38 -15.86 17.29
C THR A 207 17.13 -16.07 18.77
#